data_07f7bc41421f6cf274560f2594d43c92
#
_entry.id   07f7bc41421f6cf274560f2594d43c92
#
_cell.length_a   1.000
_cell.length_b   1.000
_cell.length_c   1.000
_cell.angle_alpha   90.00
_cell.angle_beta   90.00
_cell.angle_gamma   90.00
#
_symmetry.space_group_name_H-M   'P 1'
#
loop_
_entity.id
_entity.type
_entity.pdbx_description
1 polymer ?
#
loop_
_entity_poly.entity_id
_entity_poly.type
_entity_poly.pdbx_seq_one_letter_code
_entity_poly.pdbx_strand_id
1 'polypeptide(L)'
;MTGTRTTAPASGPQAGPPPGAARPRRTRAQRFRRDRFLLLLALPGIAVVLLFHYLPLAGNVIAFKDYQPYIGISDSPWVGFANFSVIWNGDPEFLNALTNTLVISFVQVAFVFPIPIALALLLNSLLSERLKRLVQSVLYLPHFMSWVVVVAIFQQMLGNAGLLNTFLRTHELGDVSLLGNPDLFIPLITAQVIWKDAGWGTIIFLAALSRVDTELYEASAVDGASRWRQLWHVTLPSIRGVVVLLLILKLGDALTVGFEQIILQRDSVGADASEVLDTYVYYNGVIGGDWGVAAAVGLVKGLVGLVLVYLANKFAHLLGESGVYQK
;
A
#
# COMPACT_ATOMS: atom_id res chain seq x y z
N MET A 1 0.08 2.90 87.96
CA MET A 1 0.52 2.08 86.85
C MET A 1 0.87 3.01 85.69
N THR A 2 2.14 3.19 85.47
CA THR A 2 2.79 4.15 84.60
C THR A 2 2.89 3.61 83.21
N GLY A 3 2.22 4.22 82.22
CA GLY A 3 2.31 3.88 80.81
C GLY A 3 3.35 4.73 80.10
N THR A 4 4.47 4.12 79.76
CA THR A 4 5.55 4.68 78.95
C THR A 4 5.14 4.89 77.49
N ARG A 5 5.04 6.12 77.05
CA ARG A 5 4.90 6.47 75.61
C ARG A 5 6.27 6.38 74.96
N THR A 6 6.44 5.43 74.07
CA THR A 6 7.59 5.31 73.14
C THR A 6 7.39 6.29 71.99
N THR A 7 8.18 7.34 71.92
CA THR A 7 8.24 8.26 70.73
C THR A 7 9.08 7.65 69.64
N ALA A 8 8.49 7.46 68.45
CA ALA A 8 9.22 7.05 67.26
C ALA A 8 10.15 8.18 66.75
N PRO A 9 11.36 7.88 66.23
CA PRO A 9 12.25 8.93 65.76
C PRO A 9 11.74 9.50 64.44
N ALA A 10 11.75 10.84 64.35
CA ALA A 10 11.40 11.59 63.16
C ALA A 10 12.38 11.24 62.01
N SER A 11 11.85 10.76 60.91
CA SER A 11 12.60 10.57 59.62
C SER A 11 13.03 11.94 59.08
N GLY A 12 14.33 12.21 59.12
CA GLY A 12 14.92 13.41 58.53
C GLY A 12 14.69 13.44 57.00
N PRO A 13 14.75 14.64 56.37
CA PRO A 13 14.53 14.77 54.94
C PRO A 13 15.57 13.97 54.17
N GLN A 14 15.10 13.01 53.36
CA GLN A 14 15.96 12.29 52.41
C GLN A 14 16.50 13.29 51.39
N ALA A 15 17.81 13.54 51.44
CA ALA A 15 18.52 14.32 50.42
C ALA A 15 18.31 13.65 49.04
N GLY A 16 17.65 14.35 48.16
CA GLY A 16 17.52 13.91 46.74
C GLY A 16 18.90 13.79 46.10
N PRO A 17 19.04 12.95 45.06
CA PRO A 17 20.32 12.77 44.38
C PRO A 17 20.84 14.11 43.86
N PRO A 18 22.17 14.38 43.93
CA PRO A 18 22.74 15.66 43.54
C PRO A 18 22.45 15.99 42.09
N PRO A 19 22.03 17.22 41.76
CA PRO A 19 21.81 17.65 40.39
C PRO A 19 23.15 17.69 39.64
N GLY A 20 23.35 16.79 38.64
CA GLY A 20 24.52 16.90 37.79
C GLY A 20 25.37 15.63 37.57
N ALA A 21 24.96 14.46 38.03
CA ALA A 21 25.62 13.23 37.65
C ALA A 21 25.29 12.91 36.15
N ALA A 22 26.06 13.49 35.21
CA ALA A 22 26.00 13.15 33.79
C ALA A 22 26.18 11.64 33.67
N ARG A 23 25.13 10.92 33.25
CA ARG A 23 25.21 9.48 32.96
C ARG A 23 26.37 9.27 32.01
N PRO A 24 27.37 8.39 32.31
CA PRO A 24 28.52 8.21 31.46
C PRO A 24 28.07 7.83 30.05
N ARG A 25 28.47 8.62 29.06
CA ARG A 25 28.24 8.33 27.63
C ARG A 25 28.94 7.02 27.32
N ARG A 26 28.16 5.93 27.22
CA ARG A 26 28.68 4.61 26.87
C ARG A 26 29.33 4.67 25.51
N THR A 27 30.53 4.13 25.38
CA THR A 27 31.26 4.03 24.11
C THR A 27 30.49 3.14 23.11
N ARG A 28 30.71 3.36 21.81
CA ARG A 28 30.09 2.55 20.73
C ARG A 28 30.35 1.05 20.96
N ALA A 29 31.56 0.67 21.38
CA ALA A 29 31.94 -0.71 21.66
C ALA A 29 31.13 -1.33 22.84
N GLN A 30 30.85 -0.57 23.89
CA GLN A 30 30.05 -1.05 25.03
C GLN A 30 28.57 -1.24 24.63
N ARG A 31 28.04 -0.37 23.76
CA ARG A 31 26.69 -0.53 23.19
C ARG A 31 26.63 -1.78 22.33
N PHE A 32 27.60 -1.97 21.42
CA PHE A 32 27.67 -3.13 20.54
C PHE A 32 27.75 -4.46 21.32
N ARG A 33 28.59 -4.54 22.39
CA ARG A 33 28.67 -5.74 23.24
C ARG A 33 27.38 -6.08 23.95
N ARG A 34 26.61 -5.07 24.39
CA ARG A 34 25.29 -5.29 25.02
C ARG A 34 24.25 -5.73 24.00
N ASP A 35 24.26 -5.10 22.83
CA ASP A 35 23.23 -5.27 21.83
C ASP A 35 23.54 -6.43 20.85
N ARG A 36 24.71 -7.12 21.03
CA ARG A 36 25.16 -8.24 20.18
C ARG A 36 24.13 -9.36 20.05
N PHE A 37 23.40 -9.67 21.11
CA PHE A 37 22.37 -10.69 21.10
C PHE A 37 21.18 -10.27 20.24
N LEU A 38 20.76 -9.01 20.33
CA LEU A 38 19.71 -8.45 19.48
C LEU A 38 20.14 -8.39 18.01
N LEU A 39 21.42 -8.04 17.77
CA LEU A 39 21.97 -8.05 16.40
C LEU A 39 22.04 -9.47 15.82
N LEU A 40 22.43 -10.46 16.63
CA LEU A 40 22.41 -11.88 16.23
C LEU A 40 20.99 -12.37 15.92
N LEU A 41 20.00 -11.93 16.72
CA LEU A 41 18.60 -12.28 16.51
C LEU A 41 18.03 -11.60 15.22
N ALA A 42 18.51 -10.41 14.89
CA ALA A 42 18.12 -9.70 13.67
C ALA A 42 18.82 -10.24 12.41
N LEU A 43 19.95 -10.94 12.56
CA LEU A 43 20.80 -11.37 11.43
C LEU A 43 20.06 -12.27 10.42
N PRO A 44 19.22 -13.26 10.81
CA PRO A 44 18.45 -14.03 9.84
C PRO A 44 17.50 -13.16 9.01
N GLY A 45 16.82 -12.20 9.64
CA GLY A 45 15.93 -11.26 8.92
C GLY A 45 16.71 -10.36 7.96
N ILE A 46 17.84 -9.83 8.40
CA ILE A 46 18.74 -9.03 7.56
C ILE A 46 19.25 -9.87 6.37
N ALA A 47 19.67 -11.11 6.62
CA ALA A 47 20.15 -12.00 5.57
C ALA A 47 19.08 -12.28 4.50
N VAL A 48 17.83 -12.53 4.91
CA VAL A 48 16.69 -12.70 3.99
C VAL A 48 16.48 -11.44 3.15
N VAL A 49 16.47 -10.25 3.76
CA VAL A 49 16.30 -8.99 3.04
C VAL A 49 17.45 -8.76 2.06
N LEU A 50 18.70 -8.98 2.46
CA LEU A 50 19.84 -8.82 1.58
C LEU A 50 19.80 -9.80 0.41
N LEU A 51 19.47 -11.08 0.67
CA LEU A 51 19.47 -12.13 -0.34
C LEU A 51 18.34 -12.00 -1.34
N PHE A 52 17.13 -11.64 -0.88
CA PHE A 52 15.91 -11.64 -1.72
C PHE A 52 15.49 -10.26 -2.22
N HIS A 53 16.00 -9.18 -1.65
CA HIS A 53 15.67 -7.81 -2.11
C HIS A 53 16.89 -7.09 -2.69
N TYR A 54 18.03 -7.11 -2.02
CA TYR A 54 19.20 -6.36 -2.49
C TYR A 54 20.01 -7.10 -3.55
N LEU A 55 20.21 -8.42 -3.42
CA LEU A 55 20.95 -9.18 -4.42
C LEU A 55 20.27 -9.13 -5.82
N PRO A 56 18.94 -9.29 -5.95
CA PRO A 56 18.28 -9.14 -7.24
C PRO A 56 18.41 -7.75 -7.87
N LEU A 57 18.61 -6.68 -7.08
CA LEU A 57 18.86 -5.35 -7.65
C LEU A 57 20.14 -5.31 -8.49
N ALA A 58 21.15 -6.12 -8.17
CA ALA A 58 22.34 -6.26 -9.00
C ALA A 58 22.00 -6.87 -10.38
N GLY A 59 20.93 -7.66 -10.48
CA GLY A 59 20.40 -8.20 -11.74
C GLY A 59 19.93 -7.13 -12.71
N ASN A 60 19.59 -5.92 -12.24
CA ASN A 60 19.20 -4.82 -13.13
C ASN A 60 20.31 -4.41 -14.10
N VAL A 61 21.55 -4.90 -13.94
CA VAL A 61 22.62 -4.73 -14.92
C VAL A 61 22.24 -5.27 -16.30
N ILE A 62 21.33 -6.25 -16.39
CA ILE A 62 20.81 -6.79 -17.66
C ILE A 62 20.08 -5.72 -18.49
N ALA A 63 19.57 -4.67 -17.90
CA ALA A 63 18.98 -3.53 -18.61
C ALA A 63 19.97 -2.84 -19.57
N PHE A 64 21.27 -3.02 -19.33
CA PHE A 64 22.36 -2.43 -20.14
C PHE A 64 23.06 -3.46 -21.04
N LYS A 65 22.55 -4.67 -21.08
CA LYS A 65 23.12 -5.80 -21.84
C LYS A 65 22.09 -6.38 -22.82
N ASP A 66 22.58 -6.92 -23.93
CA ASP A 66 21.82 -7.88 -24.75
C ASP A 66 21.88 -9.23 -24.03
N TYR A 67 21.02 -9.36 -23.00
CA TYR A 67 21.08 -10.47 -22.08
C TYR A 67 20.55 -11.74 -22.70
N GLN A 68 21.39 -12.75 -22.71
CA GLN A 68 21.06 -14.08 -23.21
C GLN A 68 21.20 -15.10 -22.06
N PRO A 69 20.08 -15.70 -21.59
CA PRO A 69 20.09 -16.57 -20.42
C PRO A 69 21.08 -17.75 -20.47
N TYR A 70 21.32 -18.28 -21.67
CA TYR A 70 22.17 -19.45 -21.87
C TYR A 70 23.68 -19.16 -21.80
N ILE A 71 24.11 -17.90 -21.96
CA ILE A 71 25.52 -17.51 -21.75
C ILE A 71 25.73 -16.75 -20.44
N GLY A 72 24.64 -16.34 -19.78
CA GLY A 72 24.68 -15.70 -18.49
C GLY A 72 24.95 -14.20 -18.53
N ILE A 73 24.92 -13.57 -17.34
CA ILE A 73 25.06 -12.11 -17.22
C ILE A 73 26.47 -11.64 -17.60
N SER A 74 27.51 -12.38 -17.26
CA SER A 74 28.91 -11.96 -17.48
C SER A 74 29.25 -11.88 -18.96
N ASP A 75 28.87 -12.89 -19.73
CA ASP A 75 29.27 -13.07 -21.14
C ASP A 75 28.30 -12.41 -22.13
N SER A 76 27.13 -11.98 -21.69
CA SER A 76 26.19 -11.22 -22.51
C SER A 76 26.79 -9.88 -22.95
N PRO A 77 26.65 -9.45 -24.23
CA PRO A 77 27.19 -8.21 -24.76
C PRO A 77 26.65 -6.98 -24.04
N TRP A 78 27.51 -5.99 -23.83
CA TRP A 78 27.11 -4.68 -23.30
C TRP A 78 26.57 -3.78 -24.40
N VAL A 79 25.32 -3.32 -24.30
CA VAL A 79 24.65 -2.47 -25.29
C VAL A 79 24.32 -1.06 -24.75
N GLY A 80 24.76 -0.74 -23.54
CA GLY A 80 24.53 0.56 -22.92
C GLY A 80 23.02 0.86 -22.76
N PHE A 81 22.56 1.98 -23.30
CA PHE A 81 21.15 2.41 -23.18
C PHE A 81 20.24 1.95 -24.32
N ALA A 82 20.68 1.02 -25.19
CA ALA A 82 19.87 0.58 -26.32
C ALA A 82 18.51 -0.01 -25.90
N ASN A 83 18.45 -0.76 -24.80
CA ASN A 83 17.20 -1.34 -24.27
C ASN A 83 16.20 -0.30 -23.78
N PHE A 84 16.65 0.92 -23.48
CA PHE A 84 15.77 2.01 -23.07
C PHE A 84 15.14 2.75 -24.26
N SER A 85 15.52 2.41 -25.48
CA SER A 85 15.02 3.06 -26.71
C SER A 85 13.51 3.00 -26.86
N VAL A 86 12.84 1.95 -26.37
CA VAL A 86 11.38 1.81 -26.37
C VAL A 86 10.69 2.94 -25.62
N ILE A 87 11.37 3.54 -24.62
CA ILE A 87 10.81 4.60 -23.78
C ILE A 87 10.81 5.95 -24.50
N TRP A 88 11.92 6.27 -25.22
CA TRP A 88 12.04 7.58 -25.89
C TRP A 88 11.74 7.56 -27.40
N ASN A 89 11.74 6.39 -28.04
CA ASN A 89 11.36 6.29 -29.44
C ASN A 89 9.84 6.29 -29.65
N GLY A 90 9.07 6.25 -28.55
CA GLY A 90 7.61 6.26 -28.64
C GLY A 90 7.02 4.95 -29.14
N ASP A 91 7.55 3.82 -28.69
CA ASP A 91 6.98 2.50 -29.01
C ASP A 91 5.49 2.47 -28.67
N PRO A 92 4.60 2.13 -29.64
CA PRO A 92 3.15 2.21 -29.43
C PRO A 92 2.65 1.29 -28.31
N GLU A 93 3.21 0.08 -28.16
CA GLU A 93 2.80 -0.88 -27.14
C GLU A 93 3.22 -0.39 -25.76
N PHE A 94 4.45 0.14 -25.64
CA PHE A 94 4.92 0.75 -24.40
C PHE A 94 4.08 1.96 -24.02
N LEU A 95 3.78 2.86 -24.95
CA LEU A 95 2.96 4.05 -24.70
C LEU A 95 1.54 3.70 -24.27
N ASN A 96 0.95 2.67 -24.88
CA ASN A 96 -0.35 2.15 -24.48
C ASN A 96 -0.29 1.59 -23.05
N ALA A 97 0.68 0.74 -22.74
CA ALA A 97 0.88 0.19 -21.41
C ALA A 97 1.11 1.28 -20.36
N LEU A 98 1.91 2.31 -20.67
CA LEU A 98 2.13 3.45 -19.79
C LEU A 98 0.85 4.25 -19.55
N THR A 99 0.11 4.55 -20.62
CA THR A 99 -1.14 5.33 -20.53
C THR A 99 -2.17 4.60 -19.69
N ASN A 100 -2.40 3.32 -19.96
CA ASN A 100 -3.32 2.48 -19.17
C ASN A 100 -2.89 2.42 -17.70
N THR A 101 -1.59 2.23 -17.43
CA THR A 101 -1.07 2.22 -16.05
C THR A 101 -1.36 3.53 -15.33
N LEU A 102 -1.12 4.68 -15.96
CA LEU A 102 -1.36 5.99 -15.37
C LEU A 102 -2.85 6.25 -15.13
N VAL A 103 -3.71 5.91 -16.10
CA VAL A 103 -5.17 6.08 -15.97
C VAL A 103 -5.71 5.18 -14.86
N ILE A 104 -5.36 3.90 -14.84
CA ILE A 104 -5.80 2.97 -13.79
C ILE A 104 -5.29 3.42 -12.42
N SER A 105 -4.02 3.83 -12.32
CA SER A 105 -3.45 4.36 -11.09
C SER A 105 -4.21 5.58 -10.58
N PHE A 106 -4.47 6.54 -11.45
CA PHE A 106 -5.25 7.74 -11.10
C PHE A 106 -6.65 7.37 -10.59
N VAL A 107 -7.36 6.49 -11.31
CA VAL A 107 -8.69 6.01 -10.91
C VAL A 107 -8.62 5.27 -9.57
N GLN A 108 -7.62 4.42 -9.35
CA GLN A 108 -7.44 3.72 -8.07
C GLN A 108 -7.13 4.68 -6.92
N VAL A 109 -6.29 5.69 -7.12
CA VAL A 109 -6.02 6.70 -6.09
C VAL A 109 -7.29 7.51 -5.79
N ALA A 110 -8.05 7.89 -6.82
CA ALA A 110 -9.24 8.72 -6.66
C ALA A 110 -10.43 7.98 -6.01
N PHE A 111 -10.62 6.70 -6.31
CA PHE A 111 -11.80 5.95 -5.89
C PHE A 111 -11.49 4.85 -4.87
N VAL A 112 -10.41 4.09 -5.02
CA VAL A 112 -10.09 3.00 -4.08
C VAL A 112 -9.56 3.54 -2.75
N PHE A 113 -8.70 4.57 -2.78
CA PHE A 113 -8.07 5.11 -1.57
C PHE A 113 -9.06 5.77 -0.57
N PRO A 114 -10.08 6.56 -0.98
CA PRO A 114 -11.03 7.16 -0.04
C PRO A 114 -12.00 6.16 0.60
N ILE A 115 -12.29 5.02 -0.04
CA ILE A 115 -13.32 4.08 0.44
C ILE A 115 -12.98 3.47 1.80
N PRO A 116 -11.76 2.98 2.10
CA PRO A 116 -11.37 2.53 3.43
C PRO A 116 -11.54 3.60 4.52
N ILE A 117 -11.30 4.87 4.19
CA ILE A 117 -11.51 5.99 5.12
C ILE A 117 -13.00 6.13 5.41
N ALA A 118 -13.83 6.17 4.38
CA ALA A 118 -15.29 6.27 4.52
C ALA A 118 -15.86 5.08 5.32
N LEU A 119 -15.41 3.86 5.01
CA LEU A 119 -15.82 2.65 5.76
C LEU A 119 -15.37 2.71 7.23
N ALA A 120 -14.17 3.19 7.53
CA ALA A 120 -13.69 3.35 8.89
C ALA A 120 -14.55 4.35 9.67
N LEU A 121 -14.89 5.48 9.07
CA LEU A 121 -15.78 6.49 9.67
C LEU A 121 -17.18 5.93 9.91
N LEU A 122 -17.75 5.20 8.95
CA LEU A 122 -19.05 4.55 9.10
C LEU A 122 -19.02 3.50 10.21
N LEU A 123 -18.02 2.63 10.25
CA LEU A 123 -17.88 1.61 11.28
C LEU A 123 -17.63 2.21 12.66
N ASN A 124 -16.90 3.33 12.74
CA ASN A 124 -16.66 4.03 13.99
C ASN A 124 -17.94 4.68 14.54
N SER A 125 -18.91 5.01 13.68
CA SER A 125 -20.19 5.59 14.08
C SER A 125 -21.21 4.57 14.59
N LEU A 126 -20.95 3.26 14.42
CA LEU A 126 -21.85 2.20 14.88
C LEU A 126 -21.83 2.08 16.40
N LEU A 127 -23.02 2.14 17.01
CA LEU A 127 -23.19 2.04 18.48
C LEU A 127 -23.10 0.58 18.96
N SER A 128 -23.44 -0.39 18.12
CA SER A 128 -23.42 -1.80 18.50
C SER A 128 -22.08 -2.46 18.17
N GLU A 129 -21.31 -2.82 19.17
CA GLU A 129 -20.04 -3.53 19.02
C GLU A 129 -20.19 -4.92 18.37
N ARG A 130 -21.34 -5.59 18.54
CA ARG A 130 -21.61 -6.88 17.88
C ARG A 130 -21.78 -6.68 16.38
N LEU A 131 -22.59 -5.68 15.98
CA LEU A 131 -22.81 -5.35 14.57
C LEU A 131 -21.51 -4.88 13.91
N LYS A 132 -20.74 -4.03 14.59
CA LYS A 132 -19.43 -3.56 14.12
C LYS A 132 -18.50 -4.73 13.81
N ARG A 133 -18.34 -5.68 14.73
CA ARG A 133 -17.52 -6.88 14.53
C ARG A 133 -18.03 -7.77 13.40
N LEU A 134 -19.34 -7.97 13.28
CA LEU A 134 -19.92 -8.75 12.18
C LEU A 134 -19.61 -8.11 10.84
N VAL A 135 -19.88 -6.81 10.68
CA VAL A 135 -19.62 -6.07 9.43
C VAL A 135 -18.11 -6.07 9.10
N GLN A 136 -17.24 -5.88 10.08
CA GLN A 136 -15.79 -5.98 9.90
C GLN A 136 -15.39 -7.36 9.38
N SER A 137 -15.89 -8.45 9.96
CA SER A 137 -15.57 -9.81 9.53
C SER A 137 -15.96 -10.06 8.07
N VAL A 138 -17.14 -9.59 7.66
CA VAL A 138 -17.62 -9.72 6.29
C VAL A 138 -16.79 -8.88 5.31
N LEU A 139 -16.46 -7.64 5.68
CA LEU A 139 -15.65 -6.74 4.84
C LEU A 139 -14.20 -7.19 4.68
N TYR A 140 -13.64 -7.90 5.69
CA TYR A 140 -12.24 -8.34 5.64
C TYR A 140 -12.06 -9.65 4.86
N LEU A 141 -13.11 -10.47 4.79
CA LEU A 141 -13.04 -11.81 4.18
C LEU A 141 -12.51 -11.82 2.73
N PRO A 142 -12.94 -10.92 1.82
CA PRO A 142 -12.49 -10.94 0.43
C PRO A 142 -10.97 -10.74 0.27
N HIS A 143 -10.33 -9.99 1.18
CA HIS A 143 -8.89 -9.73 1.13
C HIS A 143 -8.04 -11.00 1.15
N PHE A 144 -8.49 -12.04 1.86
CA PHE A 144 -7.77 -13.32 1.98
C PHE A 144 -7.93 -14.23 0.76
N MET A 145 -8.77 -13.86 -0.19
CA MET A 145 -8.94 -14.62 -1.44
C MET A 145 -7.81 -14.27 -2.43
N SER A 146 -7.32 -15.29 -3.17
CA SER A 146 -6.40 -15.03 -4.29
C SER A 146 -7.12 -14.31 -5.43
N TRP A 147 -6.38 -13.58 -6.27
CA TRP A 147 -6.96 -12.93 -7.45
C TRP A 147 -7.61 -13.94 -8.41
N VAL A 148 -7.08 -15.16 -8.51
CA VAL A 148 -7.69 -16.23 -9.32
C VAL A 148 -9.12 -16.51 -8.87
N VAL A 149 -9.35 -16.65 -7.56
CA VAL A 149 -10.69 -16.89 -7.00
C VAL A 149 -11.59 -15.68 -7.20
N VAL A 150 -11.08 -14.47 -6.95
CA VAL A 150 -11.84 -13.22 -7.13
C VAL A 150 -12.30 -13.09 -8.58
N VAL A 151 -11.39 -13.20 -9.55
CA VAL A 151 -11.72 -13.10 -10.98
C VAL A 151 -12.70 -14.19 -11.39
N ALA A 152 -12.53 -15.43 -10.91
CA ALA A 152 -13.45 -16.52 -11.19
C ALA A 152 -14.88 -16.24 -10.65
N ILE A 153 -15.02 -15.67 -9.45
CA ILE A 153 -16.32 -15.26 -8.90
C ILE A 153 -16.97 -14.21 -9.80
N PHE A 154 -16.22 -13.18 -10.20
CA PHE A 154 -16.75 -12.14 -11.10
C PHE A 154 -17.11 -12.70 -12.48
N GLN A 155 -16.33 -13.64 -13.02
CA GLN A 155 -16.66 -14.35 -14.26
C GLN A 155 -17.95 -15.15 -14.15
N GLN A 156 -18.14 -15.88 -13.04
CA GLN A 156 -19.38 -16.64 -12.80
C GLN A 156 -20.60 -15.72 -12.60
N MET A 157 -20.40 -14.53 -12.05
CA MET A 157 -21.49 -13.58 -11.82
C MET A 157 -21.82 -12.75 -13.07
N LEU A 158 -20.78 -12.17 -13.72
CA LEU A 158 -20.91 -11.09 -14.72
C LEU A 158 -20.49 -11.54 -16.13
N GLY A 159 -19.95 -12.74 -16.31
CA GLY A 159 -19.56 -13.27 -17.61
C GLY A 159 -20.77 -13.51 -18.54
N ASN A 160 -20.51 -13.71 -19.82
CA ASN A 160 -21.54 -13.93 -20.83
C ASN A 160 -22.44 -15.14 -20.52
N ALA A 161 -21.89 -16.18 -19.90
CA ALA A 161 -22.64 -17.35 -19.40
C ALA A 161 -22.90 -17.26 -17.87
N GLY A 162 -22.65 -16.12 -17.24
CA GLY A 162 -22.78 -15.92 -15.81
C GLY A 162 -24.20 -15.72 -15.34
N LEU A 163 -24.35 -15.63 -14.01
CA LEU A 163 -25.67 -15.53 -13.36
C LEU A 163 -26.47 -14.31 -13.84
N LEU A 164 -25.81 -13.17 -14.01
CA LEU A 164 -26.47 -11.93 -14.48
C LEU A 164 -27.09 -12.12 -15.86
N ASN A 165 -26.31 -12.58 -16.84
CA ASN A 165 -26.81 -12.76 -18.20
C ASN A 165 -27.84 -13.88 -18.30
N THR A 166 -27.70 -14.94 -17.50
CA THR A 166 -28.73 -16.00 -17.39
C THR A 166 -30.04 -15.42 -16.86
N PHE A 167 -29.99 -14.58 -15.83
CA PHE A 167 -31.17 -13.89 -15.32
C PHE A 167 -31.81 -12.96 -16.36
N LEU A 168 -31.00 -12.13 -17.04
CA LEU A 168 -31.47 -11.19 -18.06
C LEU A 168 -32.16 -11.91 -19.22
N ARG A 169 -31.56 -13.02 -19.73
CA ARG A 169 -32.15 -13.83 -20.81
C ARG A 169 -33.46 -14.48 -20.37
N THR A 170 -33.52 -15.00 -19.16
CA THR A 170 -34.74 -15.63 -18.62
C THR A 170 -35.91 -14.64 -18.52
N HIS A 171 -35.61 -13.34 -18.36
CA HIS A 171 -36.62 -12.29 -18.27
C HIS A 171 -36.74 -11.46 -19.58
N GLU A 172 -36.17 -11.94 -20.68
CA GLU A 172 -36.20 -11.28 -22.01
C GLU A 172 -35.64 -9.85 -22.02
N LEU A 173 -34.70 -9.55 -21.09
CA LEU A 173 -34.06 -8.23 -20.95
C LEU A 173 -32.78 -8.06 -21.83
N GLY A 174 -32.45 -9.09 -22.64
CA GLY A 174 -31.27 -9.08 -23.49
C GLY A 174 -29.99 -9.56 -22.78
N ASP A 175 -28.84 -9.27 -23.37
CA ASP A 175 -27.51 -9.63 -22.89
C ASP A 175 -26.66 -8.40 -22.64
N VAL A 176 -25.79 -8.45 -21.62
CA VAL A 176 -24.82 -7.38 -21.35
C VAL A 176 -23.41 -7.98 -21.29
N SER A 177 -22.53 -7.52 -22.17
CA SER A 177 -21.10 -7.87 -22.11
C SER A 177 -20.39 -6.92 -21.16
N LEU A 178 -20.21 -7.35 -19.89
CA LEU A 178 -19.49 -6.54 -18.88
C LEU A 178 -18.00 -6.83 -18.88
N LEU A 179 -17.61 -8.11 -18.87
CA LEU A 179 -16.22 -8.53 -18.76
C LEU A 179 -15.43 -8.42 -20.07
N GLY A 180 -16.12 -8.51 -21.21
CA GLY A 180 -15.49 -8.40 -22.53
C GLY A 180 -15.57 -7.00 -23.13
N ASN A 181 -16.05 -6.00 -22.40
CA ASN A 181 -16.17 -4.63 -22.89
C ASN A 181 -14.96 -3.79 -22.46
N PRO A 182 -14.12 -3.32 -23.42
CA PRO A 182 -12.96 -2.49 -23.14
C PRO A 182 -13.29 -1.22 -22.34
N ASP A 183 -14.43 -0.56 -22.64
CA ASP A 183 -14.83 0.68 -21.96
C ASP A 183 -15.20 0.47 -20.49
N LEU A 184 -15.61 -0.73 -20.12
CA LEU A 184 -15.99 -1.10 -18.76
C LEU A 184 -14.85 -1.74 -17.98
N PHE A 185 -13.71 -2.00 -18.62
CA PHE A 185 -12.60 -2.71 -17.97
C PHE A 185 -12.06 -1.96 -16.74
N ILE A 186 -11.73 -0.67 -16.86
CA ILE A 186 -11.20 0.13 -15.75
C ILE A 186 -12.19 0.25 -14.59
N PRO A 187 -13.48 0.61 -14.80
CA PRO A 187 -14.48 0.57 -13.74
C PRO A 187 -14.61 -0.81 -13.07
N LEU A 188 -14.57 -1.88 -13.85
CA LEU A 188 -14.71 -3.25 -13.35
C LEU A 188 -13.55 -3.66 -12.44
N ILE A 189 -12.30 -3.51 -12.91
CA ILE A 189 -11.13 -3.84 -12.11
C ILE A 189 -11.04 -2.97 -10.85
N THR A 190 -11.46 -1.70 -10.94
CA THR A 190 -11.55 -0.80 -9.79
C THR A 190 -12.57 -1.31 -8.77
N ALA A 191 -13.76 -1.72 -9.22
CA ALA A 191 -14.78 -2.31 -8.34
C ALA A 191 -14.30 -3.60 -7.67
N GLN A 192 -13.57 -4.46 -8.39
CA GLN A 192 -12.96 -5.68 -7.85
C GLN A 192 -11.93 -5.35 -6.75
N VAL A 193 -11.05 -4.36 -6.97
CA VAL A 193 -10.07 -3.92 -5.96
C VAL A 193 -10.78 -3.35 -4.73
N ILE A 194 -11.81 -2.52 -4.91
CA ILE A 194 -12.61 -1.99 -3.80
C ILE A 194 -13.22 -3.13 -3.00
N TRP A 195 -13.90 -4.06 -3.67
CA TRP A 195 -14.55 -5.19 -2.99
C TRP A 195 -13.55 -6.06 -2.23
N LYS A 196 -12.38 -6.31 -2.82
CA LYS A 196 -11.34 -7.16 -2.23
C LYS A 196 -10.62 -6.47 -1.06
N ASP A 197 -10.16 -5.24 -1.23
CA ASP A 197 -9.15 -4.65 -0.37
C ASP A 197 -9.62 -3.50 0.52
N ALA A 198 -10.81 -2.92 0.26
CA ALA A 198 -11.30 -1.78 1.05
C ALA A 198 -11.49 -2.13 2.53
N GLY A 199 -11.98 -3.35 2.84
CA GLY A 199 -12.13 -3.80 4.22
C GLY A 199 -10.79 -3.87 4.95
N TRP A 200 -9.76 -4.41 4.33
CA TRP A 200 -8.42 -4.50 4.91
C TRP A 200 -7.82 -3.11 5.18
N GLY A 201 -7.89 -2.20 4.20
CA GLY A 201 -7.45 -0.82 4.39
C GLY A 201 -8.17 -0.10 5.54
N THR A 202 -9.42 -0.43 5.79
CA THR A 202 -10.24 0.12 6.87
C THR A 202 -9.65 -0.13 8.27
N ILE A 203 -8.92 -1.23 8.48
CA ILE A 203 -8.31 -1.57 9.78
C ILE A 203 -7.35 -0.48 10.24
N ILE A 204 -6.51 0.02 9.34
CA ILE A 204 -5.50 1.04 9.67
C ILE A 204 -6.17 2.35 10.09
N PHE A 205 -7.21 2.76 9.36
CA PHE A 205 -7.94 3.98 9.70
C PHE A 205 -8.76 3.83 10.98
N LEU A 206 -9.34 2.66 11.26
CA LEU A 206 -10.00 2.38 12.55
C LEU A 206 -9.01 2.45 13.71
N ALA A 207 -7.79 1.92 13.54
CA ALA A 207 -6.75 2.03 14.53
C ALA A 207 -6.30 3.49 14.76
N ALA A 208 -6.29 4.32 13.71
CA ALA A 208 -6.03 5.74 13.82
C ALA A 208 -7.16 6.47 14.57
N LEU A 209 -8.42 6.17 14.21
CA LEU A 209 -9.61 6.75 14.85
C LEU A 209 -9.70 6.40 16.35
N SER A 210 -9.29 5.20 16.75
CA SER A 210 -9.30 4.78 18.15
C SER A 210 -8.31 5.53 19.04
N ARG A 211 -7.38 6.28 18.46
CA ARG A 211 -6.39 7.12 19.17
C ARG A 211 -6.83 8.57 19.32
N VAL A 212 -7.95 8.96 18.71
CA VAL A 212 -8.47 10.31 18.82
C VAL A 212 -9.04 10.49 20.24
N ASP A 213 -8.61 11.56 20.89
CA ASP A 213 -9.05 11.86 22.26
C ASP A 213 -10.56 12.13 22.32
N THR A 214 -11.25 11.42 23.22
CA THR A 214 -12.68 11.56 23.43
C THR A 214 -13.05 12.94 23.98
N GLU A 215 -12.15 13.59 24.74
CA GLU A 215 -12.36 14.93 25.29
C GLU A 215 -12.59 15.98 24.19
N LEU A 216 -11.98 15.81 23.01
CA LEU A 216 -12.20 16.68 21.86
C LEU A 216 -13.65 16.62 21.34
N TYR A 217 -14.25 15.42 21.37
CA TYR A 217 -15.65 15.24 20.97
C TYR A 217 -16.61 15.82 22.00
N GLU A 218 -16.31 15.63 23.30
CA GLU A 218 -17.09 16.18 24.40
C GLU A 218 -17.05 17.72 24.40
N ALA A 219 -15.87 18.31 24.28
CA ALA A 219 -15.71 19.77 24.20
C ALA A 219 -16.47 20.34 23.01
N SER A 220 -16.32 19.73 21.81
CA SER A 220 -17.04 20.18 20.62
C SER A 220 -18.56 20.03 20.71
N ALA A 221 -19.04 19.02 21.46
CA ALA A 221 -20.49 18.85 21.71
C ALA A 221 -21.04 19.94 22.64
N VAL A 222 -20.27 20.37 23.67
CA VAL A 222 -20.62 21.51 24.54
C VAL A 222 -20.71 22.80 23.74
N ASP A 223 -19.84 22.97 22.70
CA ASP A 223 -19.86 24.10 21.77
C ASP A 223 -20.98 23.99 20.72
N GLY A 224 -21.86 22.97 20.81
CA GLY A 224 -23.01 22.78 19.92
C GLY A 224 -22.65 22.25 18.53
N ALA A 225 -21.47 21.60 18.35
CA ALA A 225 -21.10 21.00 17.09
C ALA A 225 -21.94 19.74 16.80
N SER A 226 -22.59 19.72 15.63
CA SER A 226 -23.25 18.51 15.11
C SER A 226 -22.23 17.43 14.78
N ARG A 227 -22.66 16.15 14.67
CA ARG A 227 -21.79 15.00 14.28
C ARG A 227 -21.05 15.24 12.96
N TRP A 228 -21.71 15.90 11.99
CA TRP A 228 -21.10 16.27 10.71
C TRP A 228 -19.98 17.31 10.89
N ARG A 229 -20.18 18.30 11.77
CA ARG A 229 -19.17 19.30 12.10
C ARG A 229 -17.99 18.67 12.87
N GLN A 230 -18.27 17.74 13.79
CA GLN A 230 -17.23 16.96 14.49
C GLN A 230 -16.39 16.12 13.50
N LEU A 231 -17.03 15.51 12.49
CA LEU A 231 -16.32 14.73 11.46
C LEU A 231 -15.27 15.59 10.75
N TRP A 232 -15.66 16.79 10.29
CA TRP A 232 -14.79 17.65 9.49
C TRP A 232 -13.74 18.41 10.30
N HIS A 233 -14.03 18.78 11.55
CA HIS A 233 -13.17 19.65 12.35
C HIS A 233 -12.41 18.93 13.48
N VAL A 234 -12.84 17.72 13.85
CA VAL A 234 -12.18 16.92 14.90
C VAL A 234 -11.63 15.63 14.29
N THR A 235 -12.50 14.80 13.70
CA THR A 235 -12.13 13.44 13.30
C THR A 235 -11.13 13.42 12.15
N LEU A 236 -11.46 14.03 11.01
CA LEU A 236 -10.58 14.04 9.83
C LEU A 236 -9.23 14.74 10.06
N PRO A 237 -9.17 15.91 10.74
CA PRO A 237 -7.88 16.51 11.10
C PRO A 237 -7.03 15.64 12.02
N SER A 238 -7.64 14.93 12.98
CA SER A 238 -6.90 14.07 13.91
C SER A 238 -6.23 12.86 13.24
N ILE A 239 -6.81 12.32 12.16
CA ILE A 239 -6.24 11.19 11.41
C ILE A 239 -5.45 11.63 10.17
N ARG A 240 -5.38 12.93 9.89
CA ARG A 240 -4.78 13.50 8.66
C ARG A 240 -3.35 12.99 8.43
N GLY A 241 -2.53 12.91 9.47
CA GLY A 241 -1.16 12.39 9.35
C GLY A 241 -1.12 10.95 8.82
N VAL A 242 -2.04 10.08 9.28
CA VAL A 242 -2.13 8.70 8.79
C VAL A 242 -2.63 8.66 7.35
N VAL A 243 -3.62 9.49 7.00
CA VAL A 243 -4.13 9.61 5.62
C VAL A 243 -3.01 10.02 4.67
N VAL A 244 -2.25 11.06 5.02
CA VAL A 244 -1.13 11.57 4.21
C VAL A 244 -0.03 10.51 4.06
N LEU A 245 0.34 9.83 5.16
CA LEU A 245 1.33 8.76 5.14
C LEU A 245 0.95 7.64 4.17
N LEU A 246 -0.28 7.14 4.28
CA LEU A 246 -0.77 6.05 3.42
C LEU A 246 -0.93 6.50 1.96
N LEU A 247 -1.29 7.77 1.73
CA LEU A 247 -1.34 8.33 0.37
C LEU A 247 0.06 8.39 -0.26
N ILE A 248 1.09 8.80 0.49
CA ILE A 248 2.48 8.81 0.01
C ILE A 248 2.90 7.39 -0.41
N LEU A 249 2.61 6.39 0.43
CA LEU A 249 2.91 4.99 0.13
C LEU A 249 2.15 4.51 -1.13
N LYS A 250 0.86 4.84 -1.24
CA LYS A 250 0.06 4.49 -2.43
C LYS A 250 0.58 5.15 -3.70
N LEU A 251 1.07 6.40 -3.62
CA LEU A 251 1.70 7.08 -4.75
C LEU A 251 3.05 6.48 -5.12
N GLY A 252 3.78 5.90 -4.17
CA GLY A 252 5.01 5.14 -4.43
C GLY A 252 4.75 3.91 -5.31
N ASP A 253 3.61 3.27 -5.11
CA ASP A 253 3.19 2.08 -5.87
C ASP A 253 2.30 2.45 -7.09
N ALA A 254 2.24 3.74 -7.47
CA ALA A 254 1.32 4.21 -8.50
C ALA A 254 1.51 3.54 -9.88
N LEU A 255 2.72 3.09 -10.21
CA LEU A 255 2.99 2.37 -11.45
C LEU A 255 2.80 0.84 -11.34
N THR A 256 2.26 0.36 -10.20
CA THR A 256 1.96 -1.06 -9.95
C THR A 256 0.45 -1.21 -9.72
N VAL A 257 -0.29 -1.57 -10.77
CA VAL A 257 -1.76 -1.44 -10.80
C VAL A 257 -2.49 -2.79 -10.77
N GLY A 258 -1.86 -3.86 -10.30
CA GLY A 258 -2.51 -5.15 -10.11
C GLY A 258 -2.24 -6.17 -11.22
N PHE A 259 -0.98 -6.55 -11.38
CA PHE A 259 -0.52 -7.53 -12.39
C PHE A 259 -1.40 -8.80 -12.43
N GLU A 260 -1.58 -9.49 -11.29
CA GLU A 260 -2.33 -10.75 -11.23
C GLU A 260 -3.79 -10.60 -11.67
N GLN A 261 -4.44 -9.51 -11.25
CA GLN A 261 -5.83 -9.22 -11.60
C GLN A 261 -5.98 -8.98 -13.10
N ILE A 262 -5.05 -8.21 -13.68
CA ILE A 262 -5.12 -7.78 -15.08
C ILE A 262 -4.79 -8.93 -16.01
N ILE A 263 -3.71 -9.68 -15.74
CA ILE A 263 -3.29 -10.79 -16.61
C ILE A 263 -4.37 -11.88 -16.71
N LEU A 264 -5.14 -12.13 -15.64
CA LEU A 264 -6.23 -13.10 -15.64
C LEU A 264 -7.45 -12.68 -16.47
N GLN A 265 -7.56 -11.41 -16.83
CA GLN A 265 -8.70 -10.84 -17.56
C GLN A 265 -8.29 -10.31 -18.96
N ARG A 266 -7.00 -10.26 -19.26
CA ARG A 266 -6.44 -9.69 -20.49
C ARG A 266 -7.04 -10.31 -21.74
N ASP A 267 -7.15 -11.64 -21.81
CA ASP A 267 -7.67 -12.33 -22.97
C ASP A 267 -9.17 -12.10 -23.19
N SER A 268 -9.91 -11.71 -22.14
CA SER A 268 -11.34 -11.43 -22.23
C SER A 268 -11.64 -10.07 -22.82
N VAL A 269 -10.77 -9.07 -22.60
CA VAL A 269 -11.00 -7.66 -22.98
C VAL A 269 -10.08 -7.19 -24.09
N GLY A 270 -9.01 -7.92 -24.35
CA GLY A 270 -7.97 -7.59 -25.34
C GLY A 270 -6.80 -6.80 -24.74
N ALA A 271 -5.65 -6.92 -25.40
CA ALA A 271 -4.41 -6.30 -24.97
C ALA A 271 -4.51 -4.76 -24.94
N ASP A 272 -5.12 -4.15 -25.96
CA ASP A 272 -5.18 -2.69 -26.09
C ASP A 272 -5.78 -2.01 -24.86
N ALA A 273 -6.83 -2.58 -24.28
CA ALA A 273 -7.50 -2.01 -23.10
C ALA A 273 -6.88 -2.43 -21.76
N SER A 274 -6.16 -3.54 -21.72
CA SER A 274 -5.67 -4.14 -20.48
C SER A 274 -4.15 -4.12 -20.30
N GLU A 275 -3.38 -3.81 -21.37
CA GLU A 275 -1.92 -3.77 -21.27
C GLU A 275 -1.48 -2.69 -20.32
N VAL A 276 -0.72 -3.07 -19.28
CA VAL A 276 -0.10 -2.17 -18.30
C VAL A 276 1.41 -2.45 -18.23
N LEU A 277 2.18 -1.58 -17.62
CA LEU A 277 3.65 -1.74 -17.56
C LEU A 277 4.09 -3.10 -17.02
N ASP A 278 3.37 -3.67 -16.05
CA ASP A 278 3.73 -4.97 -15.49
C ASP A 278 3.43 -6.12 -16.45
N THR A 279 2.33 -6.07 -17.20
CA THR A 279 2.03 -7.07 -18.25
C THR A 279 2.92 -6.90 -19.46
N TYR A 280 3.24 -5.67 -19.85
CA TYR A 280 4.23 -5.37 -20.89
C TYR A 280 5.59 -6.00 -20.57
N VAL A 281 6.11 -5.78 -19.34
CA VAL A 281 7.36 -6.39 -18.87
C VAL A 281 7.28 -7.91 -18.90
N TYR A 282 6.16 -8.50 -18.53
CA TYR A 282 5.96 -9.95 -18.52
C TYR A 282 5.92 -10.51 -19.93
N TYR A 283 5.10 -9.96 -20.85
CA TYR A 283 4.94 -10.49 -22.19
C TYR A 283 6.19 -10.27 -23.06
N ASN A 284 6.81 -9.10 -22.99
CA ASN A 284 8.03 -8.84 -23.75
C ASN A 284 9.25 -9.52 -23.12
N GLY A 285 9.40 -9.46 -21.80
CA GLY A 285 10.56 -10.01 -21.11
C GLY A 285 10.51 -11.52 -20.94
N VAL A 286 9.47 -12.03 -20.25
CA VAL A 286 9.42 -13.45 -19.87
C VAL A 286 8.97 -14.31 -21.04
N ILE A 287 7.93 -13.91 -21.75
CA ILE A 287 7.38 -14.68 -22.88
C ILE A 287 8.16 -14.42 -24.18
N GLY A 288 8.41 -13.14 -24.50
CA GLY A 288 9.12 -12.73 -25.72
C GLY A 288 10.64 -12.93 -25.65
N GLY A 289 11.21 -13.09 -24.45
CA GLY A 289 12.64 -13.29 -24.26
C GLY A 289 13.48 -12.01 -24.34
N ASP A 290 12.85 -10.83 -24.40
CA ASP A 290 13.53 -9.53 -24.42
C ASP A 290 13.79 -9.02 -22.99
N TRP A 291 14.65 -9.75 -22.30
CA TRP A 291 14.99 -9.51 -20.90
C TRP A 291 15.60 -8.14 -20.65
N GLY A 292 16.38 -7.64 -21.62
CA GLY A 292 17.05 -6.34 -21.52
C GLY A 292 16.05 -5.19 -21.49
N VAL A 293 15.09 -5.18 -22.43
CA VAL A 293 14.01 -4.17 -22.48
C VAL A 293 13.11 -4.26 -21.24
N ALA A 294 12.71 -5.48 -20.85
CA ALA A 294 11.89 -5.67 -19.67
C ALA A 294 12.57 -5.12 -18.39
N ALA A 295 13.87 -5.39 -18.22
CA ALA A 295 14.65 -4.87 -17.10
C ALA A 295 14.79 -3.35 -17.16
N ALA A 296 14.97 -2.77 -18.36
CA ALA A 296 15.07 -1.33 -18.55
C ALA A 296 13.75 -0.62 -18.16
N VAL A 297 12.60 -1.14 -18.60
CA VAL A 297 11.27 -0.63 -18.24
C VAL A 297 11.03 -0.77 -16.73
N GLY A 298 11.36 -1.94 -16.14
CA GLY A 298 11.24 -2.17 -14.71
C GLY A 298 12.11 -1.23 -13.87
N LEU A 299 13.35 -0.96 -14.31
CA LEU A 299 14.25 -0.04 -13.65
C LEU A 299 13.72 1.40 -13.70
N VAL A 300 13.26 1.88 -14.85
CA VAL A 300 12.67 3.21 -15.00
C VAL A 300 11.40 3.33 -14.16
N LYS A 301 10.52 2.31 -14.16
CA LYS A 301 9.34 2.24 -13.30
C LYS A 301 9.72 2.40 -11.83
N GLY A 302 10.73 1.67 -11.36
CA GLY A 302 11.22 1.77 -9.98
C GLY A 302 11.78 3.16 -9.64
N LEU A 303 12.54 3.76 -10.56
CA LEU A 303 13.08 5.12 -10.40
C LEU A 303 11.96 6.17 -10.34
N VAL A 304 10.97 6.07 -11.21
CA VAL A 304 9.80 6.97 -11.19
C VAL A 304 9.03 6.81 -9.88
N GLY A 305 8.80 5.58 -9.40
CA GLY A 305 8.18 5.34 -8.10
C GLY A 305 8.94 6.01 -6.95
N LEU A 306 10.26 5.91 -6.93
CA LEU A 306 11.11 6.57 -5.93
C LEU A 306 10.98 8.09 -6.00
N VAL A 307 10.97 8.68 -7.20
CA VAL A 307 10.76 10.12 -7.39
C VAL A 307 9.38 10.54 -6.90
N LEU A 308 8.34 9.76 -7.20
CA LEU A 308 6.97 10.03 -6.72
C LEU A 308 6.89 10.02 -5.20
N VAL A 309 7.49 9.03 -4.52
CA VAL A 309 7.56 9.00 -3.04
C VAL A 309 8.26 10.23 -2.50
N TYR A 310 9.41 10.60 -3.09
CA TYR A 310 10.16 11.77 -2.66
C TYR A 310 9.35 13.07 -2.82
N LEU A 311 8.72 13.27 -3.98
CA LEU A 311 7.89 14.44 -4.25
C LEU A 311 6.65 14.49 -3.33
N ALA A 312 5.96 13.37 -3.16
CA ALA A 312 4.81 13.26 -2.27
C ALA A 312 5.19 13.55 -0.80
N ASN A 313 6.34 13.02 -0.34
CA ASN A 313 6.86 13.30 0.99
C ASN A 313 7.21 14.79 1.18
N LYS A 314 7.85 15.40 0.19
CA LYS A 314 8.15 16.84 0.21
C LYS A 314 6.87 17.68 0.26
N PHE A 315 5.85 17.29 -0.51
CA PHE A 315 4.55 17.96 -0.50
C PHE A 315 3.83 17.83 0.86
N ALA A 316 3.89 16.64 1.49
CA ALA A 316 3.35 16.45 2.84
C ALA A 316 3.99 17.40 3.87
N HIS A 317 5.31 17.57 3.82
CA HIS A 317 6.00 18.54 4.70
C HIS A 317 5.59 19.99 4.43
N LEU A 318 5.31 20.38 3.18
CA LEU A 318 4.80 21.73 2.86
C LEU A 318 3.40 21.95 3.44
N LEU A 319 2.60 20.88 3.59
CA LEU A 319 1.29 20.92 4.24
C LEU A 319 1.36 20.83 5.77
N GLY A 320 2.55 20.78 6.35
CA GLY A 320 2.77 20.71 7.80
C GLY A 320 2.58 19.31 8.40
N GLU A 321 2.54 18.26 7.57
CA GLU A 321 2.41 16.87 8.02
C GLU A 321 3.79 16.18 8.11
N SER A 322 3.89 15.21 9.03
CA SER A 322 5.04 14.33 9.09
C SER A 322 4.96 13.32 7.93
N GLY A 323 5.91 13.41 6.99
CA GLY A 323 6.04 12.43 5.92
C GLY A 323 6.68 11.11 6.41
N VAL A 324 7.02 10.23 5.47
CA VAL A 324 7.74 8.96 5.72
C VAL A 324 9.16 9.24 6.24
N TYR A 325 9.82 10.26 5.71
CA TYR A 325 11.15 10.68 6.13
C TYR A 325 11.04 11.97 6.95
N GLN A 326 11.53 11.94 8.19
CA GLN A 326 11.70 13.14 9.00
C GLN A 326 12.91 13.94 8.47
N LYS A 327 12.79 15.27 8.48
CA LYS A 327 13.93 16.16 8.19
C LYS A 327 15.02 16.03 9.23
#